data_0807d6ced2fef53b5c9080770a904255
#
_entry.id   0807d6ced2fef53b5c9080770a904255
#
_cell.length_a   1.000
_cell.length_b   1.000
_cell.length_c   1.000
_cell.angle_alpha   90.00
_cell.angle_beta   90.00
_cell.angle_gamma   90.00
#
_symmetry.space_group_name_H-M   'P 1'
#
loop_
_entity.id
_entity.type
_entity.pdbx_description
1 polymer ?
#
loop_
_entity_poly.entity_id
_entity_poly.type
_entity_poly.pdbx_seq_one_letter_code
_entity_poly.pdbx_strand_id
1 'polypeptide(L)'
;MSVSCQRAAAFGIVFAVVAQASIAYADGIEPGLWKITTKTQTRGETGPPQESSKCLTTENTRDLAITFSPVSRTVNSTCAPIERTLTGTRLNWRITCKGQINMELTGEFNFDSPRHYSATLRSNAEMAGVPMIDSETTLEGKWVSACPQ
;
A
#
# COMPACT_ATOMS: atom_id res chain seq x y z
N MET A 1 -41.66 72.61 -18.49
CA MET A 1 -41.67 71.60 -17.42
C MET A 1 -41.23 70.28 -18.04
N SER A 2 -39.91 69.90 -17.91
CA SER A 2 -39.33 68.70 -18.48
C SER A 2 -39.12 67.72 -17.35
N VAL A 3 -39.71 66.52 -17.49
CA VAL A 3 -39.52 65.40 -16.56
C VAL A 3 -38.50 64.49 -17.17
N SER A 4 -37.33 64.41 -16.53
CA SER A 4 -36.22 63.53 -16.92
C SER A 4 -36.41 62.12 -16.29
N CYS A 5 -36.52 61.10 -17.14
CA CYS A 5 -36.67 59.72 -16.72
C CYS A 5 -35.28 59.07 -16.64
N GLN A 6 -34.75 58.84 -15.41
CA GLN A 6 -33.50 58.11 -15.19
C GLN A 6 -33.77 56.63 -15.25
N ARG A 7 -33.13 55.98 -16.21
CA ARG A 7 -33.07 54.47 -16.28
C ARG A 7 -31.93 53.95 -15.40
N ALA A 8 -32.29 53.27 -14.34
CA ALA A 8 -31.35 52.52 -13.53
C ALA A 8 -30.99 51.18 -14.23
N ALA A 9 -29.74 51.04 -14.61
CA ALA A 9 -29.20 49.78 -15.13
C ALA A 9 -28.76 48.90 -13.94
N ALA A 10 -29.46 47.78 -13.73
CA ALA A 10 -29.07 46.78 -12.76
C ALA A 10 -28.01 45.85 -13.38
N PHE A 11 -26.77 45.94 -12.90
CA PHE A 11 -25.71 45.00 -13.23
C PHE A 11 -25.90 43.73 -12.40
N GLY A 12 -26.38 42.66 -13.03
CA GLY A 12 -26.45 41.36 -12.46
C GLY A 12 -25.06 40.69 -12.45
N ILE A 13 -24.48 40.49 -11.27
CA ILE A 13 -23.23 39.71 -11.10
C ILE A 13 -23.61 38.22 -11.16
N VAL A 14 -23.24 37.58 -12.26
CA VAL A 14 -23.33 36.10 -12.39
C VAL A 14 -22.15 35.49 -11.67
N PHE A 15 -22.39 34.91 -10.48
CA PHE A 15 -21.42 34.07 -9.80
C PHE A 15 -21.35 32.73 -10.53
N ALA A 16 -20.28 32.48 -11.28
CA ALA A 16 -19.95 31.19 -11.82
C ALA A 16 -19.42 30.32 -10.68
N VAL A 17 -20.24 29.37 -10.21
CA VAL A 17 -19.83 28.33 -9.27
C VAL A 17 -18.96 27.32 -10.06
N VAL A 18 -17.65 27.42 -9.90
CA VAL A 18 -16.72 26.42 -10.41
C VAL A 18 -16.87 25.18 -9.53
N ALA A 19 -17.63 24.20 -10.01
CA ALA A 19 -17.68 22.87 -9.39
C ALA A 19 -16.30 22.23 -9.52
N GLN A 20 -15.54 22.19 -8.41
CA GLN A 20 -14.32 21.39 -8.33
C GLN A 20 -14.74 19.93 -8.36
N ALA A 21 -14.57 19.28 -9.50
CA ALA A 21 -14.68 17.84 -9.61
C ALA A 21 -13.56 17.23 -8.75
N SER A 22 -13.90 16.76 -7.56
CA SER A 22 -13.01 15.88 -6.78
C SER A 22 -12.78 14.65 -7.63
N ILE A 23 -11.58 14.49 -8.18
CA ILE A 23 -11.16 13.26 -8.83
C ILE A 23 -11.13 12.22 -7.71
N ALA A 24 -12.15 11.37 -7.66
CA ALA A 24 -12.11 10.17 -6.85
C ALA A 24 -10.94 9.33 -7.39
N TYR A 25 -9.82 9.32 -6.69
CA TYR A 25 -8.74 8.38 -6.98
C TYR A 25 -9.31 6.98 -6.78
N ALA A 26 -9.41 6.25 -7.89
CA ALA A 26 -9.73 4.83 -7.84
C ALA A 26 -8.71 4.15 -6.91
N ASP A 27 -9.21 3.30 -6.02
CA ASP A 27 -8.47 2.59 -4.98
C ASP A 27 -7.26 1.85 -5.55
N GLY A 28 -6.08 2.48 -5.58
CA GLY A 28 -4.88 1.89 -6.13
C GLY A 28 -3.65 2.79 -6.00
N ILE A 29 -2.50 2.21 -6.31
CA ILE A 29 -1.22 2.90 -6.37
C ILE A 29 -0.79 3.13 -7.82
N GLU A 30 -0.01 4.19 -8.07
CA GLU A 30 0.49 4.51 -9.40
C GLU A 30 1.56 3.50 -9.86
N PRO A 31 1.52 3.04 -11.13
CA PRO A 31 2.63 2.30 -11.71
C PRO A 31 3.87 3.21 -11.83
N GLY A 32 5.06 2.64 -11.66
CA GLY A 32 6.31 3.40 -11.72
C GLY A 32 7.41 2.82 -10.85
N LEU A 33 8.50 3.57 -10.73
CA LEU A 33 9.63 3.25 -9.88
C LEU A 33 9.33 3.66 -8.45
N TRP A 34 9.39 2.69 -7.56
CA TRP A 34 9.15 2.85 -6.13
C TRP A 34 10.45 2.67 -5.35
N LYS A 35 10.73 3.58 -4.45
CA LYS A 35 11.78 3.43 -3.42
C LYS A 35 11.14 2.81 -2.18
N ILE A 36 11.74 1.74 -1.69
CA ILE A 36 11.24 0.98 -0.55
C ILE A 36 12.28 1.03 0.55
N THR A 37 11.91 1.54 1.70
CA THR A 37 12.72 1.53 2.92
C THR A 37 12.20 0.45 3.84
N THR A 38 13.07 -0.43 4.28
CA THR A 38 12.75 -1.59 5.12
C THR A 38 13.52 -1.50 6.42
N LYS A 39 12.86 -1.74 7.56
CA LYS A 39 13.49 -1.90 8.88
C LYS A 39 13.02 -3.21 9.48
N THR A 40 13.95 -4.06 9.87
CA THR A 40 13.64 -5.35 10.49
C THR A 40 14.10 -5.36 11.93
N GLN A 41 13.19 -5.79 12.81
CA GLN A 41 13.46 -6.09 14.21
C GLN A 41 13.42 -7.60 14.38
N THR A 42 14.46 -8.16 14.99
CA THR A 42 14.54 -9.58 15.29
C THR A 42 14.90 -9.75 16.77
N ARG A 43 14.08 -10.50 17.51
CA ARG A 43 14.26 -10.71 18.96
C ARG A 43 14.47 -9.43 19.77
N GLY A 44 13.78 -8.35 19.38
CA GLY A 44 13.85 -7.05 20.04
C GLY A 44 15.00 -6.14 19.58
N GLU A 45 15.93 -6.62 18.75
CA GLU A 45 17.00 -5.81 18.17
C GLU A 45 16.61 -5.31 16.77
N THR A 46 16.70 -3.99 16.57
CA THR A 46 16.39 -3.35 15.28
C THR A 46 17.66 -3.20 14.45
N GLY A 47 17.65 -3.81 13.26
CA GLY A 47 18.71 -3.64 12.27
C GLY A 47 18.71 -2.26 11.60
N PRO A 48 19.78 -1.90 10.88
CA PRO A 48 19.82 -0.67 10.12
C PRO A 48 18.78 -0.68 9.00
N PRO A 49 18.21 0.48 8.62
CA PRO A 49 17.29 0.57 7.51
C PRO A 49 17.99 0.17 6.21
N GLN A 50 17.26 -0.58 5.38
CA GLN A 50 17.71 -0.98 4.04
C GLN A 50 16.83 -0.30 3.00
N GLU A 51 17.44 0.16 1.92
CA GLU A 51 16.75 0.78 0.80
C GLU A 51 16.84 -0.10 -0.44
N SER A 52 15.74 -0.20 -1.16
CA SER A 52 15.67 -0.88 -2.45
C SER A 52 14.76 -0.11 -3.39
N SER A 53 14.83 -0.44 -4.68
CA SER A 53 13.92 0.14 -5.67
C SER A 53 13.25 -0.97 -6.46
N LYS A 54 11.96 -0.79 -6.74
CA LYS A 54 11.17 -1.73 -7.53
C LYS A 54 10.31 -0.98 -8.53
N CYS A 55 10.33 -1.43 -9.78
CA CYS A 55 9.39 -0.97 -10.79
C CYS A 55 8.09 -1.77 -10.65
N LEU A 56 6.97 -1.10 -10.42
CA LEU A 56 5.64 -1.68 -10.47
C LEU A 56 4.99 -1.31 -11.79
N THR A 57 4.65 -2.32 -12.57
CA THR A 57 3.95 -2.15 -13.84
C THR A 57 2.46 -1.87 -13.62
N THR A 58 1.76 -1.45 -14.67
CA THR A 58 0.29 -1.31 -14.64
C THR A 58 -0.40 -2.62 -14.25
N GLU A 59 0.16 -3.77 -14.63
CA GLU A 59 -0.38 -5.08 -14.24
C GLU A 59 -0.22 -5.33 -12.75
N ASN A 60 0.96 -5.00 -12.18
CA ASN A 60 1.19 -5.12 -10.74
C ASN A 60 0.24 -4.26 -9.91
N THR A 61 -0.13 -3.08 -10.40
CA THR A 61 -1.00 -2.16 -9.67
C THR A 61 -2.49 -2.48 -9.79
N ARG A 62 -2.88 -3.35 -10.73
CA ARG A 62 -4.28 -3.83 -10.87
C ARG A 62 -4.70 -4.81 -9.78
N ASP A 63 -3.77 -5.63 -9.30
CA ASP A 63 -4.05 -6.60 -8.24
C ASP A 63 -3.02 -6.47 -7.12
N LEU A 64 -3.32 -5.57 -6.20
CA LEU A 64 -2.48 -5.31 -5.03
C LEU A 64 -2.40 -6.53 -4.10
N ALA A 65 -3.47 -7.32 -4.04
CA ALA A 65 -3.52 -8.49 -3.19
C ALA A 65 -2.53 -9.56 -3.64
N ILE A 66 -2.34 -9.73 -4.94
CA ILE A 66 -1.33 -10.64 -5.50
C ILE A 66 0.06 -10.00 -5.42
N THR A 67 0.20 -8.75 -5.83
CA THR A 67 1.50 -8.07 -5.94
C THR A 67 2.22 -7.91 -4.61
N PHE A 68 1.47 -7.69 -3.52
CA PHE A 68 2.00 -7.46 -2.18
C PHE A 68 1.85 -8.65 -1.23
N SER A 69 1.42 -9.80 -1.73
CA SER A 69 1.46 -11.06 -0.97
C SER A 69 2.67 -11.90 -1.38
N PRO A 70 3.26 -12.66 -0.44
CA PRO A 70 4.35 -13.55 -0.77
C PRO A 70 3.86 -14.74 -1.60
N VAL A 71 4.80 -15.38 -2.30
CA VAL A 71 4.58 -16.68 -2.92
C VAL A 71 4.98 -17.75 -1.91
N SER A 72 4.04 -18.62 -1.58
CA SER A 72 4.29 -19.74 -0.68
C SER A 72 5.24 -20.77 -1.34
N ARG A 73 6.51 -20.73 -0.96
CA ARG A 73 7.52 -21.75 -1.33
C ARG A 73 8.36 -22.07 -0.12
N THR A 74 8.18 -23.26 0.43
CA THR A 74 9.00 -23.75 1.54
C THR A 74 9.56 -25.13 1.21
N VAL A 75 10.75 -25.41 1.72
CA VAL A 75 11.36 -26.74 1.73
C VAL A 75 11.04 -27.38 3.08
N ASN A 76 10.58 -28.62 3.07
CA ASN A 76 10.25 -29.40 4.28
C ASN A 76 9.03 -28.91 5.08
N SER A 77 8.14 -28.11 4.49
CA SER A 77 6.88 -27.69 5.09
C SER A 77 5.78 -27.60 4.03
N THR A 78 4.55 -27.84 4.43
CA THR A 78 3.36 -27.64 3.58
C THR A 78 2.60 -26.41 4.06
N CYS A 79 2.37 -25.46 3.17
CA CYS A 79 1.65 -24.26 3.49
C CYS A 79 0.18 -24.34 3.06
N ALA A 80 -0.69 -23.84 3.90
CA ALA A 80 -2.08 -23.59 3.53
C ALA A 80 -2.16 -22.51 2.44
N PRO A 81 -3.26 -22.45 1.67
CA PRO A 81 -3.51 -21.33 0.77
C PRO A 81 -3.44 -20.00 1.51
N ILE A 82 -2.90 -18.98 0.83
CA ILE A 82 -2.78 -17.65 1.44
C ILE A 82 -4.17 -17.05 1.65
N GLU A 83 -4.47 -16.68 2.87
CA GLU A 83 -5.64 -15.88 3.21
C GLU A 83 -5.33 -14.42 2.87
N ARG A 84 -6.18 -13.76 2.07
CA ARG A 84 -6.03 -12.35 1.67
C ARG A 84 -7.34 -11.62 1.83
N THR A 85 -7.27 -10.41 2.35
CA THR A 85 -8.42 -9.50 2.44
C THR A 85 -7.95 -8.10 2.06
N LEU A 86 -8.48 -7.56 0.97
CA LEU A 86 -8.29 -6.17 0.56
C LEU A 86 -9.61 -5.43 0.80
N THR A 87 -9.59 -4.43 1.68
CA THR A 87 -10.75 -3.60 2.01
C THR A 87 -10.35 -2.14 1.95
N GLY A 88 -10.89 -1.41 0.97
CA GLY A 88 -10.48 -0.05 0.69
C GLY A 88 -8.96 0.02 0.45
N THR A 89 -8.27 0.78 1.26
CA THR A 89 -6.81 0.98 1.16
C THR A 89 -5.97 0.00 1.98
N ARG A 90 -6.58 -1.00 2.61
CA ARG A 90 -5.89 -1.93 3.50
C ARG A 90 -5.89 -3.35 2.95
N LEU A 91 -4.70 -3.92 2.82
CA LEU A 91 -4.50 -5.32 2.50
C LEU A 91 -3.93 -6.05 3.71
N ASN A 92 -4.61 -7.12 4.11
CA ASN A 92 -4.12 -8.06 5.11
C ASN A 92 -3.95 -9.43 4.44
N TRP A 93 -2.87 -10.13 4.78
CA TRP A 93 -2.68 -11.50 4.35
C TRP A 93 -2.01 -12.34 5.42
N ARG A 94 -2.25 -13.65 5.38
CA ARG A 94 -1.69 -14.64 6.28
C ARG A 94 -1.33 -15.91 5.54
N ILE A 95 -0.18 -16.50 5.89
CA ILE A 95 0.26 -17.83 5.48
C ILE A 95 0.60 -18.62 6.72
N THR A 96 0.13 -19.87 6.77
CA THR A 96 0.51 -20.84 7.79
C THR A 96 1.11 -22.05 7.12
N CYS A 97 2.31 -22.44 7.53
CA CYS A 97 3.01 -23.61 7.05
C CYS A 97 3.26 -24.57 8.20
N LYS A 98 3.08 -25.87 7.94
CA LYS A 98 3.31 -26.96 8.92
C LYS A 98 4.23 -28.00 8.34
N GLY A 99 5.12 -28.54 9.18
CA GLY A 99 6.09 -29.56 8.80
C GLY A 99 7.20 -29.70 9.84
N GLN A 100 8.42 -29.92 9.40
CA GLN A 100 9.58 -29.88 10.31
C GLN A 100 9.75 -28.49 10.93
N ILE A 101 9.44 -27.46 10.18
CA ILE A 101 9.38 -26.09 10.65
C ILE A 101 7.93 -25.64 10.52
N ASN A 102 7.31 -25.27 11.64
CA ASN A 102 6.03 -24.59 11.65
C ASN A 102 6.31 -23.10 11.50
N MET A 103 5.59 -22.44 10.58
CA MET A 103 5.80 -21.03 10.28
C MET A 103 4.48 -20.31 10.07
N GLU A 104 4.39 -19.10 10.60
CA GLU A 104 3.31 -18.18 10.33
C GLU A 104 3.90 -16.85 9.85
N LEU A 105 3.39 -16.37 8.72
CA LEU A 105 3.71 -15.04 8.19
C LEU A 105 2.42 -14.26 8.03
N THR A 106 2.46 -13.01 8.45
CA THR A 106 1.37 -12.05 8.25
C THR A 106 1.90 -10.77 7.63
N GLY A 107 1.05 -10.11 6.88
CA GLY A 107 1.35 -8.80 6.32
C GLY A 107 0.13 -7.89 6.37
N GLU A 108 0.37 -6.67 6.79
CA GLU A 108 -0.60 -5.59 6.86
C GLU A 108 -0.07 -4.43 6.04
N PHE A 109 -0.78 -4.06 4.96
CA PHE A 109 -0.43 -2.94 4.09
C PHE A 109 -1.50 -1.86 4.20
N ASN A 110 -1.07 -0.61 4.18
CA ASN A 110 -1.93 0.56 4.08
C ASN A 110 -1.47 1.41 2.89
N PHE A 111 -2.31 1.51 1.87
CA PHE A 111 -2.10 2.33 0.69
C PHE A 111 -2.78 3.67 0.90
N ASP A 112 -2.14 4.57 1.66
CA ASP A 112 -2.70 5.83 2.11
C ASP A 112 -2.77 6.91 1.02
N SER A 113 -2.03 6.73 -0.07
CA SER A 113 -2.13 7.55 -1.27
C SER A 113 -1.69 6.78 -2.51
N PRO A 114 -1.99 7.28 -3.74
CA PRO A 114 -1.52 6.66 -4.98
C PRO A 114 0.00 6.55 -5.10
N ARG A 115 0.76 7.29 -4.29
CA ARG A 115 2.22 7.40 -4.35
C ARG A 115 2.93 7.01 -3.05
N HIS A 116 2.19 6.47 -2.09
CA HIS A 116 2.75 6.06 -0.81
C HIS A 116 2.01 4.86 -0.24
N TYR A 117 2.75 3.94 0.37
CA TYR A 117 2.21 2.89 1.22
C TYR A 117 3.14 2.61 2.40
N SER A 118 2.57 2.13 3.48
CA SER A 118 3.28 1.56 4.60
C SER A 118 2.85 0.10 4.82
N ALA A 119 3.73 -0.70 5.41
CA ALA A 119 3.39 -2.08 5.73
C ALA A 119 4.13 -2.57 6.98
N THR A 120 3.54 -3.58 7.62
CA THR A 120 4.16 -4.37 8.68
C THR A 120 4.05 -5.84 8.33
N LEU A 121 5.18 -6.53 8.30
CA LEU A 121 5.26 -7.97 8.11
C LEU A 121 5.73 -8.60 9.40
N ARG A 122 5.09 -9.70 9.81
CA ARG A 122 5.52 -10.51 10.95
C ARG A 122 5.83 -11.92 10.50
N SER A 123 6.90 -12.48 11.02
CA SER A 123 7.33 -13.85 10.74
C SER A 123 7.66 -14.56 12.04
N ASN A 124 6.94 -15.62 12.31
CA ASN A 124 7.19 -16.53 13.43
C ASN A 124 7.49 -17.91 12.89
N ALA A 125 8.56 -18.53 13.37
CA ALA A 125 8.87 -19.92 13.03
C ALA A 125 9.37 -20.68 14.25
N GLU A 126 8.97 -21.97 14.33
CA GLU A 126 9.39 -22.91 15.37
C GLU A 126 9.78 -24.26 14.76
N MET A 127 10.70 -24.94 15.40
CA MET A 127 11.08 -26.30 15.09
C MET A 127 11.02 -27.14 16.37
N ALA A 128 10.24 -28.25 16.34
CA ALA A 128 10.02 -29.10 17.51
C ALA A 128 9.55 -28.32 18.77
N GLY A 129 8.72 -27.28 18.60
CA GLY A 129 8.24 -26.44 19.70
C GLY A 129 9.25 -25.40 20.20
N VAL A 130 10.42 -25.29 19.58
CA VAL A 130 11.43 -24.28 19.94
C VAL A 130 11.34 -23.10 18.97
N PRO A 131 11.11 -21.87 19.47
CA PRO A 131 11.10 -20.68 18.62
C PRO A 131 12.46 -20.46 17.93
N MET A 132 12.46 -20.33 16.59
CA MET A 132 13.64 -20.08 15.77
C MET A 132 13.67 -18.65 15.23
N ILE A 133 12.54 -18.17 14.76
CA ILE A 133 12.38 -16.87 14.15
C ILE A 133 11.21 -16.15 14.86
N ASP A 134 11.47 -14.91 15.27
CA ASP A 134 10.48 -13.94 15.70
C ASP A 134 10.98 -12.60 15.18
N SER A 135 10.35 -12.13 14.10
CA SER A 135 10.76 -10.89 13.47
C SER A 135 9.56 -10.06 13.01
N GLU A 136 9.72 -8.76 13.16
CA GLU A 136 8.82 -7.76 12.60
C GLU A 136 9.59 -6.88 11.62
N THR A 137 9.03 -6.69 10.44
CA THR A 137 9.61 -5.84 9.40
C THR A 137 8.61 -4.76 9.02
N THR A 138 9.01 -3.51 9.17
CA THR A 138 8.25 -2.36 8.66
C THR A 138 8.79 -1.93 7.31
N LEU A 139 7.88 -1.59 6.40
CA LEU A 139 8.21 -1.10 5.06
C LEU A 139 7.52 0.25 4.83
N GLU A 140 8.22 1.13 4.13
CA GLU A 140 7.67 2.36 3.58
C GLU A 140 8.01 2.40 2.09
N GLY A 141 6.99 2.50 1.24
CA GLY A 141 7.14 2.62 -0.21
C GLY A 141 6.72 4.01 -0.67
N LYS A 142 7.61 4.65 -1.45
CA LYS A 142 7.39 5.97 -2.06
C LYS A 142 7.60 5.89 -3.56
N TRP A 143 6.63 6.37 -4.32
CA TRP A 143 6.76 6.52 -5.76
C TRP A 143 7.80 7.60 -6.09
N VAL A 144 8.67 7.35 -7.04
CA VAL A 144 9.77 8.23 -7.42
C VAL A 144 9.57 8.81 -8.81
N SER A 145 9.33 7.92 -9.80
CA SER A 145 9.24 8.30 -11.21
C SER A 145 8.54 7.20 -12.02
N ALA A 146 8.37 7.41 -13.31
CA ALA A 146 8.07 6.32 -14.22
C ALA A 146 9.20 5.26 -14.20
N CYS A 147 8.86 4.01 -14.56
CA CYS A 147 9.89 2.97 -14.70
C CYS A 147 10.91 3.35 -15.79
N PRO A 148 12.20 3.06 -15.60
CA PRO A 148 13.19 3.19 -16.66
C PRO A 148 12.84 2.25 -17.82
N GLN A 149 13.05 2.74 -19.05
CA GLN A 149 12.90 1.94 -20.27
C GLN A 149 14.10 1.04 -20.49
#